data_931cf63a2a14ec3e88f83836fe3b2495
#
_entry.id   931cf63a2a14ec3e88f83836fe3b2495
#
_cell.length_a   1.000
_cell.length_b   1.000
_cell.length_c   1.000
_cell.angle_alpha   90.00
_cell.angle_beta   90.00
_cell.angle_gamma   90.00
#
_symmetry.space_group_name_H-M   'P 1'
#
loop_
_entity.id
_entity.type
_entity.pdbx_description
1 polymer ?
#
loop_
_entity_poly.entity_id
_entity_poly.type
_entity_poly.pdbx_seq_one_letter_code
_entity_poly.pdbx_strand_id
1 'polypeptide(L)'
;MMRLRLVFSTALDSNKRPISGMLSGDEYNLAISALAQKKSFDLLSEPAVLTKSGEQGVLEAVRVFPYPISFDPPELITQTNNSAANAVVTLSPPTVIATTPTDFKRRNVGVRLVVKPQVTADNKTVDLSLFPEVTDFEGFINYGSPIFVANPDGSQSLLSNNVINQPVFNTRRINTKVLIRDGSTIVLGGLIREDLQNVNDKVPFLSSIPLIGRLFESKAVENTRRNLIIFVTTNIYRNDGELLNPPEVTNTADILTGRASGLAPAAGPQ
;
A
#
# COMPACT_ATOMS: atom_id res chain seq x y z
N MET A 1 -0.02 -2.49 30.13
CA MET A 1 0.27 -1.83 28.84
C MET A 1 0.23 -2.90 27.75
N MET A 2 -0.06 -2.51 26.54
CA MET A 2 -0.15 -3.45 25.43
C MET A 2 0.63 -2.88 24.23
N ARG A 3 1.48 -3.71 23.64
CA ARG A 3 2.19 -3.40 22.39
C ARG A 3 1.49 -4.12 21.23
N LEU A 4 1.13 -3.38 20.23
CA LEU A 4 0.61 -3.88 18.98
C LEU A 4 1.67 -3.74 17.90
N ARG A 5 1.87 -4.78 17.12
CA ARG A 5 2.68 -4.81 15.91
C ARG A 5 1.81 -5.19 14.74
N LEU A 6 1.81 -4.38 13.71
CA LEU A 6 1.08 -4.62 12.48
C LEU A 6 2.08 -4.78 11.34
N VAL A 7 1.91 -5.80 10.52
CA VAL A 7 2.78 -6.06 9.37
C VAL A 7 1.94 -6.08 8.11
N PHE A 8 2.23 -5.18 7.20
CA PHE A 8 1.74 -5.21 5.83
C PHE A 8 2.79 -5.87 4.95
N SER A 9 2.44 -6.91 4.25
CA SER A 9 3.33 -7.57 3.32
C SER A 9 2.66 -7.81 1.98
N THR A 10 3.43 -7.69 0.90
CA THR A 10 3.04 -8.15 -0.42
C THR A 10 3.82 -9.41 -0.72
N ALA A 11 3.13 -10.52 -0.94
CA ALA A 11 3.74 -11.76 -1.37
C ALA A 11 3.19 -12.15 -2.75
N LEU A 12 4.10 -12.49 -3.66
CA LEU A 12 3.75 -13.13 -4.93
C LEU A 12 3.71 -14.64 -4.69
N ASP A 13 2.52 -15.23 -4.48
CA ASP A 13 2.39 -16.68 -4.31
C ASP A 13 1.75 -17.33 -5.53
N SER A 14 2.32 -18.47 -5.93
CA SER A 14 1.81 -19.31 -7.01
C SER A 14 0.79 -20.36 -6.55
N ASN A 15 0.50 -20.48 -5.24
CA ASN A 15 -0.42 -21.47 -4.68
C ASN A 15 -1.63 -20.83 -3.99
N LYS A 16 -2.82 -21.14 -4.51
CA LYS A 16 -4.15 -20.59 -4.21
C LYS A 16 -4.74 -21.00 -2.83
N ARG A 17 -4.03 -20.85 -1.70
CA ARG A 17 -4.67 -21.09 -0.39
C ARG A 17 -4.70 -19.82 0.44
N PRO A 18 -5.87 -19.34 0.86
CA PRO A 18 -5.96 -18.26 1.83
C PRO A 18 -5.41 -18.77 3.17
N ILE A 19 -4.44 -18.04 3.70
CA ILE A 19 -3.94 -18.29 5.06
C ILE A 19 -4.93 -17.61 6.01
N SER A 20 -5.74 -18.40 6.68
CA SER A 20 -6.60 -17.94 7.78
C SER A 20 -6.32 -18.81 9.00
N GLY A 21 -5.98 -18.19 10.12
CA GLY A 21 -5.72 -18.89 11.36
C GLY A 21 -5.00 -18.04 12.39
N MET A 22 -5.00 -18.50 13.63
CA MET A 22 -4.22 -17.93 14.73
C MET A 22 -2.88 -18.68 14.76
N LEU A 23 -1.78 -17.94 14.66
CA LEU A 23 -0.42 -18.44 14.67
C LEU A 23 0.21 -18.16 16.04
N SER A 24 0.93 -19.12 16.58
CA SER A 24 1.82 -18.90 17.73
C SER A 24 3.04 -18.07 17.30
N GLY A 25 3.77 -17.47 18.25
CA GLY A 25 4.94 -16.63 17.92
C GLY A 25 6.00 -17.35 17.08
N ASP A 26 6.22 -18.64 17.33
CA ASP A 26 7.19 -19.47 16.61
C ASP A 26 6.71 -19.83 15.20
N GLU A 27 5.44 -20.16 15.05
CA GLU A 27 4.82 -20.43 13.73
C GLU A 27 4.79 -19.18 12.86
N TYR A 28 4.60 -18.00 13.46
CA TYR A 28 4.69 -16.71 12.76
C TYR A 28 6.11 -16.48 12.24
N ASN A 29 7.14 -16.67 13.08
CA ASN A 29 8.54 -16.49 12.67
C ASN A 29 8.92 -17.48 11.57
N LEU A 30 8.46 -18.73 11.66
CA LEU A 30 8.66 -19.74 10.62
C LEU A 30 7.97 -19.33 9.32
N ALA A 31 6.71 -18.87 9.38
CA ALA A 31 5.95 -18.44 8.22
C ALA A 31 6.60 -17.22 7.54
N ILE A 32 7.04 -16.22 8.31
CA ILE A 32 7.77 -15.05 7.78
C ILE A 32 9.12 -15.46 7.18
N SER A 33 9.87 -16.34 7.84
CA SER A 33 11.16 -16.82 7.31
C SER A 33 10.98 -17.61 6.01
N ALA A 34 9.95 -18.44 5.91
CA ALA A 34 9.62 -19.18 4.70
C ALA A 34 9.17 -18.25 3.54
N LEU A 35 8.42 -17.19 3.87
CA LEU A 35 8.01 -16.15 2.91
C LEU A 35 9.20 -15.29 2.46
N ALA A 36 10.12 -14.95 3.36
CA ALA A 36 11.30 -14.15 3.06
C ALA A 36 12.32 -14.91 2.18
N GLN A 37 12.36 -16.25 2.24
CA GLN A 37 13.17 -17.09 1.35
C GLN A 37 12.65 -17.11 -0.10
N LYS A 38 11.37 -16.84 -0.33
CA LYS A 38 10.86 -16.59 -1.68
C LYS A 38 11.24 -15.16 -2.08
N LYS A 39 11.99 -15.02 -3.16
CA LYS A 39 12.48 -13.75 -3.77
C LYS A 39 11.39 -12.69 -4.07
N SER A 40 10.15 -12.93 -3.72
CA SER A 40 8.95 -12.15 -4.06
C SER A 40 8.22 -11.58 -2.83
N PHE A 41 8.83 -11.67 -1.63
CA PHE A 41 8.23 -11.10 -0.42
C PHE A 41 8.79 -9.70 -0.19
N ASP A 42 7.92 -8.71 -0.16
CA ASP A 42 8.27 -7.33 0.15
C ASP A 42 7.53 -6.87 1.41
N LEU A 43 8.27 -6.38 2.40
CA LEU A 43 7.71 -5.84 3.63
C LEU A 43 7.37 -4.37 3.39
N LEU A 44 6.08 -4.08 3.25
CA LEU A 44 5.60 -2.73 2.98
C LEU A 44 5.73 -1.79 4.20
N SER A 45 5.32 -2.26 5.38
CA SER A 45 5.24 -1.39 6.56
C SER A 45 4.98 -2.19 7.85
N GLU A 46 5.57 -1.76 8.94
CA GLU A 46 5.46 -2.39 10.25
C GLU A 46 5.26 -1.35 11.37
N PRO A 47 4.08 -0.71 11.48
CA PRO A 47 3.80 0.20 12.58
C PRO A 47 3.61 -0.58 13.89
N ALA A 48 4.15 -0.03 15.00
CA ALA A 48 3.95 -0.56 16.33
C ALA A 48 3.57 0.56 17.30
N VAL A 49 2.62 0.30 18.20
CA VAL A 49 2.16 1.26 19.19
C VAL A 49 1.96 0.58 20.54
N LEU A 50 2.31 1.28 21.61
CA LEU A 50 2.08 0.88 22.99
C LEU A 50 0.96 1.75 23.58
N THR A 51 -0.09 1.12 24.15
CA THR A 51 -1.22 1.84 24.75
C THR A 51 -1.77 1.08 25.97
N LYS A 52 -2.58 1.74 26.78
CA LYS A 52 -3.29 1.12 27.90
C LYS A 52 -4.54 0.40 27.41
N SER A 53 -4.97 -0.61 28.18
CA SER A 53 -6.26 -1.26 27.98
C SER A 53 -7.42 -0.26 28.09
N GLY A 54 -8.31 -0.26 27.12
CA GLY A 54 -9.49 0.63 27.05
C GLY A 54 -9.21 2.01 26.44
N GLU A 55 -7.93 2.42 26.29
CA GLU A 55 -7.55 3.71 25.70
C GLU A 55 -7.23 3.57 24.21
N GLN A 56 -7.51 4.63 23.45
CA GLN A 56 -7.17 4.68 22.03
C GLN A 56 -5.74 5.13 21.85
N GLY A 57 -4.94 4.34 21.12
CA GLY A 57 -3.63 4.73 20.62
C GLY A 57 -3.72 5.16 19.16
N VAL A 58 -2.98 6.21 18.80
CA VAL A 58 -2.84 6.68 17.42
C VAL A 58 -1.36 6.79 17.10
N LEU A 59 -0.96 6.17 16.00
CA LEU A 59 0.36 6.32 15.40
C LEU A 59 0.19 6.88 14.00
N GLU A 60 0.82 8.00 13.73
CA GLU A 60 0.83 8.61 12.40
C GLU A 60 2.28 8.89 11.97
N ALA A 61 2.70 8.24 10.89
CA ALA A 61 3.96 8.50 10.21
C ALA A 61 3.64 8.90 8.77
N VAL A 62 3.27 10.18 8.58
CA VAL A 62 2.72 10.67 7.33
C VAL A 62 3.45 11.92 6.84
N ARG A 63 3.54 12.04 5.53
CA ARG A 63 3.94 13.25 4.82
C ARG A 63 2.68 13.93 4.28
N VAL A 64 2.52 15.22 4.55
CA VAL A 64 1.42 16.01 3.99
C VAL A 64 1.77 16.41 2.56
N PHE A 65 0.94 16.00 1.62
CA PHE A 65 1.07 16.29 0.20
C PHE A 65 -0.01 17.29 -0.22
N PRO A 66 0.33 18.56 -0.47
CA PRO A 66 -0.59 19.54 -1.03
C PRO A 66 -0.72 19.35 -2.54
N TYR A 67 -1.92 19.40 -3.07
CA TYR A 67 -2.20 19.34 -4.50
C TYR A 67 -3.35 20.27 -4.87
N PRO A 68 -3.32 20.86 -6.07
CA PRO A 68 -4.37 21.76 -6.52
C PRO A 68 -5.64 21.00 -6.87
N ILE A 69 -6.79 21.59 -6.54
CA ILE A 69 -8.12 21.05 -6.86
C ILE A 69 -8.92 21.96 -7.76
N SER A 70 -8.51 23.23 -7.89
CA SER A 70 -9.13 24.22 -8.77
C SER A 70 -8.07 24.95 -9.57
N PHE A 71 -8.43 25.38 -10.76
CA PHE A 71 -7.55 26.05 -11.70
C PHE A 71 -8.30 27.16 -12.40
N ASP A 72 -7.67 28.31 -12.56
CA ASP A 72 -8.14 29.36 -13.46
C ASP A 72 -7.91 28.93 -14.92
N PRO A 73 -8.88 29.18 -15.82
CA PRO A 73 -8.73 28.85 -17.23
C PRO A 73 -7.58 29.65 -17.85
N PRO A 74 -6.97 29.12 -18.91
CA PRO A 74 -5.96 29.86 -19.65
C PRO A 74 -6.57 31.07 -20.38
N GLU A 75 -5.93 32.20 -20.30
CA GLU A 75 -6.37 33.44 -20.95
C GLU A 75 -5.47 33.81 -22.13
N LEU A 76 -6.08 34.16 -23.24
CA LEU A 76 -5.42 34.69 -24.44
C LEU A 76 -5.34 36.21 -24.36
N ILE A 77 -4.12 36.74 -24.28
CA ILE A 77 -3.90 38.19 -24.38
C ILE A 77 -3.56 38.53 -25.80
N THR A 78 -4.46 39.23 -26.49
CA THR A 78 -4.19 39.87 -27.78
C THR A 78 -3.91 41.35 -27.55
N GLN A 79 -2.66 41.78 -27.76
CA GLN A 79 -2.33 43.22 -27.70
C GLN A 79 -2.60 43.82 -29.06
N THR A 80 -3.61 44.68 -29.14
CA THR A 80 -3.82 45.59 -30.27
C THR A 80 -3.16 46.92 -29.94
N ASN A 81 -2.00 47.20 -30.52
CA ASN A 81 -1.38 48.51 -30.40
C ASN A 81 -2.11 49.48 -31.34
N ASN A 82 -3.10 50.21 -30.82
CA ASN A 82 -3.71 51.35 -31.50
C ASN A 82 -2.78 52.58 -31.35
N SER A 83 -1.79 52.70 -32.21
CA SER A 83 -1.03 53.96 -32.34
C SER A 83 -1.69 54.80 -33.43
N ALA A 84 -1.98 56.04 -33.07
CA ALA A 84 -2.70 57.01 -33.86
C ALA A 84 -2.24 57.14 -35.34
N ALA A 85 -3.22 57.34 -36.20
CA ALA A 85 -3.12 57.86 -37.56
C ALA A 85 -1.83 57.54 -38.35
N ASN A 86 -1.85 56.52 -39.19
CA ASN A 86 -0.81 56.06 -40.15
C ASN A 86 0.15 54.98 -39.68
N ALA A 87 -0.14 54.21 -38.64
CA ALA A 87 0.72 53.12 -38.23
C ALA A 87 0.26 51.79 -38.85
N VAL A 88 1.20 51.08 -39.43
CA VAL A 88 1.11 49.67 -39.78
C VAL A 88 0.67 48.89 -38.51
N VAL A 89 -0.48 48.22 -38.56
CA VAL A 89 -0.97 47.40 -37.49
C VAL A 89 -0.02 46.19 -37.39
N THR A 90 1.00 46.26 -36.55
CA THR A 90 1.81 45.10 -36.19
C THR A 90 1.01 44.30 -35.18
N LEU A 91 0.40 43.21 -35.65
CA LEU A 91 -0.20 42.18 -34.79
C LEU A 91 0.94 41.51 -34.01
N SER A 92 1.06 41.85 -32.75
CA SER A 92 1.93 41.04 -31.84
C SER A 92 1.37 39.62 -31.73
N PRO A 93 2.24 38.60 -31.71
CA PRO A 93 1.78 37.25 -31.57
C PRO A 93 0.97 37.10 -30.25
N PRO A 94 -0.13 36.38 -30.26
CA PRO A 94 -0.95 36.17 -29.05
C PRO A 94 -0.13 35.53 -27.97
N THR A 95 -0.23 36.06 -26.76
CA THR A 95 0.42 35.50 -25.55
C THR A 95 -0.65 34.78 -24.71
N VAL A 96 -0.34 33.60 -24.24
CA VAL A 96 -1.22 32.81 -23.32
C VAL A 96 -0.74 32.93 -21.90
N ILE A 97 -1.63 33.32 -21.00
CA ILE A 97 -1.45 33.07 -19.58
C ILE A 97 -1.83 31.58 -19.34
N ALA A 98 -0.85 30.78 -18.89
CA ALA A 98 -1.08 29.39 -18.60
C ALA A 98 -2.07 29.22 -17.42
N THR A 99 -2.76 28.10 -17.40
CA THR A 99 -3.64 27.69 -16.29
C THR A 99 -2.92 27.80 -14.94
N THR A 100 -3.50 28.54 -13.99
CA THR A 100 -2.92 28.78 -12.67
C THR A 100 -3.73 28.07 -11.60
N PRO A 101 -3.10 27.29 -10.68
CA PRO A 101 -3.80 26.66 -9.59
C PRO A 101 -4.25 27.68 -8.54
N THR A 102 -5.52 27.60 -8.10
CA THR A 102 -6.13 28.56 -7.16
C THR A 102 -6.39 27.96 -5.80
N ASP A 103 -6.94 26.72 -5.72
CA ASP A 103 -7.24 26.04 -4.48
C ASP A 103 -6.41 24.79 -4.28
N PHE A 104 -6.02 24.52 -3.02
CA PHE A 104 -5.19 23.37 -2.67
C PHE A 104 -5.87 22.50 -1.61
N LYS A 105 -5.84 21.19 -1.83
CA LYS A 105 -6.20 20.16 -0.85
C LYS A 105 -4.93 19.49 -0.34
N ARG A 106 -4.99 19.03 0.92
CA ARG A 106 -3.90 18.28 1.55
C ARG A 106 -4.28 16.81 1.66
N ARG A 107 -3.36 15.92 1.33
CA ARG A 107 -3.50 14.48 1.53
C ARG A 107 -2.35 13.97 2.37
N ASN A 108 -2.64 13.15 3.37
CA ASN A 108 -1.64 12.47 4.16
C ASN A 108 -1.18 11.23 3.40
N VAL A 109 0.13 11.11 3.17
CA VAL A 109 0.80 9.98 2.51
C VAL A 109 1.72 9.34 3.53
N GLY A 110 1.59 8.01 3.71
CA GLY A 110 2.34 7.24 4.69
C GLY A 110 1.43 6.32 5.48
N VAL A 111 1.78 6.05 6.73
CA VAL A 111 1.14 5.06 7.59
C VAL A 111 0.40 5.74 8.73
N ARG A 112 -0.85 5.33 8.92
CA ARG A 112 -1.70 5.70 10.05
C ARG A 112 -2.28 4.45 10.67
N LEU A 113 -2.13 4.31 11.99
CA LEU A 113 -2.70 3.22 12.77
C LEU A 113 -3.49 3.81 13.94
N VAL A 114 -4.77 3.51 13.97
CA VAL A 114 -5.64 3.80 15.12
C VAL A 114 -6.03 2.47 15.74
N VAL A 115 -5.85 2.34 17.05
CA VAL A 115 -6.09 1.10 17.78
C VAL A 115 -6.72 1.39 19.13
N LYS A 116 -7.71 0.57 19.50
CA LYS A 116 -8.31 0.56 20.84
C LYS A 116 -8.34 -0.87 21.34
N PRO A 117 -7.37 -1.27 22.18
CA PRO A 117 -7.35 -2.59 22.79
C PRO A 117 -8.14 -2.59 24.08
N GLN A 118 -8.71 -3.75 24.40
CA GLN A 118 -9.33 -4.03 25.68
C GLN A 118 -8.91 -5.43 26.12
N VAL A 119 -8.13 -5.52 27.20
CA VAL A 119 -7.76 -6.81 27.80
C VAL A 119 -8.98 -7.40 28.47
N THR A 120 -9.28 -8.66 28.18
CA THR A 120 -10.38 -9.39 28.78
C THR A 120 -10.06 -9.80 30.23
N ALA A 121 -11.08 -10.20 31.00
CA ALA A 121 -10.93 -10.55 32.41
C ALA A 121 -9.98 -11.75 32.66
N ASP A 122 -9.74 -12.57 31.65
CA ASP A 122 -8.82 -13.70 31.70
C ASP A 122 -7.33 -13.29 31.63
N ASN A 123 -7.04 -12.01 31.35
CA ASN A 123 -5.69 -11.47 31.13
C ASN A 123 -4.86 -12.22 30.06
N LYS A 124 -5.49 -13.05 29.24
CA LYS A 124 -4.85 -13.83 28.18
C LYS A 124 -5.31 -13.43 26.79
N THR A 125 -6.41 -12.70 26.70
CA THR A 125 -7.04 -12.35 25.44
C THR A 125 -7.25 -10.85 25.35
N VAL A 126 -7.18 -10.30 24.16
CA VAL A 126 -7.36 -8.87 23.87
C VAL A 126 -8.46 -8.72 22.82
N ASP A 127 -9.51 -7.98 23.18
CA ASP A 127 -10.47 -7.44 22.21
C ASP A 127 -9.87 -6.17 21.59
N LEU A 128 -9.62 -6.23 20.31
CA LEU A 128 -8.88 -5.22 19.57
C LEU A 128 -9.74 -4.60 18.47
N SER A 129 -10.07 -3.32 18.63
CA SER A 129 -10.58 -2.50 17.52
C SER A 129 -9.41 -1.82 16.84
N LEU A 130 -9.25 -2.00 15.53
CA LEU A 130 -8.12 -1.46 14.78
C LEU A 130 -8.52 -0.87 13.44
N PHE A 131 -7.84 0.22 13.08
CA PHE A 131 -8.04 0.97 11.85
C PHE A 131 -6.67 1.36 11.25
N PRO A 132 -5.99 0.41 10.62
CA PRO A 132 -4.77 0.70 9.88
C PRO A 132 -5.08 1.30 8.51
N GLU A 133 -4.30 2.31 8.12
CA GLU A 133 -4.34 2.93 6.81
C GLU A 133 -2.91 3.16 6.31
N VAL A 134 -2.63 2.75 5.08
CA VAL A 134 -1.40 3.04 4.36
C VAL A 134 -1.77 3.73 3.06
N THR A 135 -1.23 4.92 2.85
CA THR A 135 -1.42 5.69 1.62
C THR A 135 -0.07 5.93 0.97
N ASP A 136 0.05 5.53 -0.29
CA ASP A 136 1.23 5.72 -1.11
C ASP A 136 0.93 6.70 -2.25
N PHE A 137 1.92 7.49 -2.62
CA PHE A 137 1.86 8.30 -3.84
C PHE A 137 2.33 7.44 -5.02
N GLU A 138 1.48 7.32 -6.04
CA GLU A 138 1.76 6.48 -7.21
C GLU A 138 2.38 7.27 -8.38
N GLY A 139 1.94 8.51 -8.57
CA GLY A 139 2.42 9.36 -9.66
C GLY A 139 1.47 10.50 -9.98
N PHE A 140 1.70 11.12 -11.13
CA PHE A 140 0.84 12.17 -11.67
C PHE A 140 0.18 11.73 -12.97
N ILE A 141 -1.08 12.15 -13.16
CA ILE A 141 -1.78 12.08 -14.43
C ILE A 141 -2.00 13.51 -14.92
N ASN A 142 -1.64 13.76 -16.18
CA ASN A 142 -1.89 15.05 -16.82
C ASN A 142 -3.30 15.09 -17.39
N TYR A 143 -4.12 16.03 -16.93
CA TYR A 143 -5.46 16.31 -17.43
C TYR A 143 -5.52 17.58 -18.29
N GLY A 144 -4.38 18.25 -18.49
CA GLY A 144 -4.30 19.42 -19.34
C GLY A 144 -4.42 19.07 -20.83
N SER A 145 -4.99 19.96 -21.60
CA SER A 145 -5.07 19.85 -23.05
C SER A 145 -4.20 20.92 -23.70
N PRO A 146 -3.43 20.60 -24.74
CA PRO A 146 -2.62 21.59 -25.44
C PRO A 146 -3.50 22.68 -26.08
N ILE A 147 -3.02 23.89 -26.02
CA ILE A 147 -3.69 25.08 -26.59
C ILE A 147 -3.04 25.40 -27.91
N PHE A 148 -3.85 25.49 -28.97
CA PHE A 148 -3.42 25.83 -30.32
C PHE A 148 -4.00 27.18 -30.73
N VAL A 149 -3.25 27.87 -31.53
CA VAL A 149 -3.71 29.09 -32.23
C VAL A 149 -3.80 28.80 -33.73
N ALA A 150 -4.88 29.23 -34.36
CA ALA A 150 -5.04 29.16 -35.79
C ALA A 150 -4.25 30.29 -36.45
N ASN A 151 -3.38 29.96 -37.38
CA ASN A 151 -2.64 30.95 -38.20
C ASN A 151 -3.51 31.39 -39.41
N PRO A 152 -3.21 32.56 -39.99
CA PRO A 152 -3.93 33.03 -41.15
C PRO A 152 -3.85 32.14 -42.38
N ASP A 153 -2.83 31.28 -42.44
CA ASP A 153 -2.62 30.28 -43.51
C ASP A 153 -3.45 29.01 -43.36
N GLY A 154 -4.28 28.93 -42.29
CA GLY A 154 -5.09 27.74 -41.94
C GLY A 154 -4.33 26.68 -41.16
N SER A 155 -3.04 26.88 -40.88
CA SER A 155 -2.29 25.96 -39.99
C SER A 155 -2.56 26.25 -38.52
N GLN A 156 -2.26 25.27 -37.63
CA GLN A 156 -2.35 25.46 -36.19
C GLN A 156 -0.95 25.44 -35.58
N SER A 157 -0.65 26.42 -34.77
CA SER A 157 0.58 26.47 -33.98
C SER A 157 0.29 26.14 -32.53
N LEU A 158 1.13 25.27 -31.94
CA LEU A 158 1.07 24.96 -30.51
C LEU A 158 1.50 26.20 -29.70
N LEU A 159 0.61 26.72 -28.89
CA LEU A 159 0.86 27.88 -28.06
C LEU A 159 1.31 27.51 -26.64
N SER A 160 0.69 26.49 -26.06
CA SER A 160 1.04 25.95 -24.72
C SER A 160 0.62 24.49 -24.57
N ASN A 161 1.44 23.72 -23.87
CA ASN A 161 1.08 22.34 -23.51
C ASN A 161 0.00 22.26 -22.42
N ASN A 162 -0.24 23.35 -21.68
CA ASN A 162 -1.23 23.46 -20.62
C ASN A 162 -1.27 22.22 -19.71
N VAL A 163 -0.17 21.98 -18.97
CA VAL A 163 -0.01 20.77 -18.16
C VAL A 163 -0.71 20.93 -16.81
N ILE A 164 -1.71 20.09 -16.55
CA ILE A 164 -2.46 20.01 -15.29
C ILE A 164 -2.19 18.65 -14.65
N ASN A 165 -1.16 18.56 -13.82
CA ASN A 165 -0.77 17.32 -13.18
C ASN A 165 -1.58 17.09 -11.89
N GLN A 166 -2.40 16.04 -11.87
CA GLN A 166 -3.13 15.57 -10.70
C GLN A 166 -2.45 14.34 -10.09
N PRO A 167 -2.23 14.31 -8.76
CA PRO A 167 -1.61 13.19 -8.10
C PRO A 167 -2.56 12.01 -7.98
N VAL A 168 -2.03 10.81 -8.14
CA VAL A 168 -2.70 9.54 -7.88
C VAL A 168 -2.18 8.95 -6.59
N PHE A 169 -3.10 8.57 -5.70
CA PHE A 169 -2.78 7.94 -4.43
C PHE A 169 -3.35 6.53 -4.36
N ASN A 170 -2.55 5.60 -3.89
CA ASN A 170 -2.98 4.25 -3.59
C ASN A 170 -3.19 4.12 -2.08
N THR A 171 -4.43 3.86 -1.65
CA THR A 171 -4.78 3.76 -0.23
C THR A 171 -5.27 2.37 0.12
N ARG A 172 -4.66 1.76 1.14
CA ARG A 172 -5.05 0.48 1.73
C ARG A 172 -5.48 0.72 3.15
N ARG A 173 -6.71 0.33 3.51
CA ARG A 173 -7.25 0.49 4.86
C ARG A 173 -8.16 -0.67 5.22
N ILE A 174 -8.14 -1.01 6.50
CA ILE A 174 -9.05 -1.97 7.11
C ILE A 174 -9.71 -1.31 8.31
N ASN A 175 -10.95 -1.67 8.57
CA ASN A 175 -11.65 -1.34 9.80
C ASN A 175 -12.25 -2.63 10.35
N THR A 176 -11.72 -3.12 11.46
CA THR A 176 -12.14 -4.41 11.99
C THR A 176 -12.00 -4.49 13.52
N LYS A 177 -12.74 -5.44 14.10
CA LYS A 177 -12.58 -5.85 15.49
C LYS A 177 -12.25 -7.32 15.53
N VAL A 178 -11.28 -7.69 16.37
CA VAL A 178 -10.79 -9.06 16.48
C VAL A 178 -10.42 -9.38 17.92
N LEU A 179 -10.61 -10.63 18.28
CA LEU A 179 -10.18 -11.18 19.56
C LEU A 179 -8.88 -11.96 19.34
N ILE A 180 -7.82 -11.56 20.04
CA ILE A 180 -6.48 -12.13 19.85
C ILE A 180 -5.94 -12.59 21.19
N ARG A 181 -5.32 -13.78 21.23
CA ARG A 181 -4.59 -14.24 22.41
C ARG A 181 -3.27 -13.47 22.54
N ASP A 182 -2.88 -13.20 23.77
CA ASP A 182 -1.58 -12.59 24.09
C ASP A 182 -0.42 -13.40 23.49
N GLY A 183 0.57 -12.70 22.93
CA GLY A 183 1.73 -13.29 22.24
C GLY A 183 1.42 -13.91 20.87
N SER A 184 0.16 -13.93 20.43
CA SER A 184 -0.23 -14.55 19.16
C SER A 184 -0.32 -13.54 18.02
N THR A 185 -0.16 -14.05 16.80
CA THR A 185 -0.34 -13.30 15.56
C THR A 185 -1.51 -13.86 14.78
N ILE A 186 -2.37 -12.99 14.29
CA ILE A 186 -3.46 -13.39 13.39
C ILE A 186 -3.38 -12.66 12.06
N VAL A 187 -3.96 -13.27 11.04
CA VAL A 187 -4.19 -12.63 9.74
C VAL A 187 -5.52 -11.89 9.78
N LEU A 188 -5.50 -10.58 9.60
CA LEU A 188 -6.71 -9.74 9.55
C LEU A 188 -7.45 -9.86 8.23
N GLY A 189 -6.71 -10.09 7.17
CA GLY A 189 -7.26 -10.18 5.83
C GLY A 189 -6.18 -10.10 4.77
N GLY A 190 -6.59 -10.30 3.55
CA GLY A 190 -5.70 -10.22 2.41
C GLY A 190 -6.46 -9.90 1.13
N LEU A 191 -5.74 -9.43 0.13
CA LEU A 191 -6.21 -9.20 -1.22
C LEU A 191 -5.24 -9.87 -2.19
N ILE A 192 -5.77 -10.68 -3.09
CA ILE A 192 -5.02 -11.25 -4.20
C ILE A 192 -5.54 -10.59 -5.47
N ARG A 193 -4.63 -9.94 -6.19
CA ARG A 193 -4.92 -9.39 -7.50
C ARG A 193 -3.98 -10.03 -8.53
N GLU A 194 -4.55 -10.51 -9.60
CA GLU A 194 -3.84 -11.08 -10.74
C GLU A 194 -4.25 -10.30 -11.99
N ASP A 195 -3.27 -9.65 -12.60
CA ASP A 195 -3.44 -8.93 -13.86
C ASP A 195 -2.71 -9.73 -14.96
N LEU A 196 -3.48 -10.31 -15.87
CA LEU A 196 -2.98 -11.08 -17.02
C LEU A 196 -3.11 -10.20 -18.27
N GLN A 197 -1.99 -9.85 -18.86
CA GLN A 197 -1.94 -9.15 -20.14
C GLN A 197 -1.38 -10.07 -21.21
N ASN A 198 -2.22 -10.44 -22.17
CA ASN A 198 -1.83 -11.22 -23.34
C ASN A 198 -1.73 -10.29 -24.55
N VAL A 199 -0.51 -10.06 -25.02
CA VAL A 199 -0.24 -9.34 -26.27
C VAL A 199 0.08 -10.36 -27.33
N ASN A 200 -0.70 -10.37 -28.43
CA ASN A 200 -0.57 -11.30 -29.52
C ASN A 200 -0.53 -10.52 -30.82
N ASP A 201 0.69 -10.19 -31.25
CA ASP A 201 0.94 -9.46 -32.51
C ASP A 201 1.14 -10.45 -33.63
N LYS A 202 0.25 -10.42 -34.64
CA LYS A 202 0.30 -11.28 -35.82
C LYS A 202 0.32 -10.45 -37.08
N VAL A 203 1.23 -10.80 -37.99
CA VAL A 203 1.18 -10.26 -39.35
C VAL A 203 0.11 -11.01 -40.13
N PRO A 204 -0.98 -10.34 -40.60
CA PRO A 204 -2.03 -11.01 -41.35
C PRO A 204 -1.46 -11.67 -42.61
N PHE A 205 -1.98 -12.82 -43.00
CA PHE A 205 -1.60 -13.72 -44.10
C PHE A 205 -0.28 -14.49 -43.84
N LEU A 206 0.80 -13.88 -43.32
CA LEU A 206 2.09 -14.52 -43.12
C LEU A 206 2.09 -15.46 -41.89
N SER A 207 1.35 -15.13 -40.86
CA SER A 207 1.22 -15.98 -39.65
C SER A 207 0.43 -17.26 -39.89
N SER A 208 -0.33 -17.35 -41.02
CA SER A 208 -1.17 -18.51 -41.37
C SER A 208 -0.41 -19.58 -42.15
N ILE A 209 0.85 -19.35 -42.52
CA ILE A 209 1.65 -20.30 -43.31
C ILE A 209 2.19 -21.40 -42.41
N PRO A 210 1.89 -22.71 -42.67
CA PRO A 210 2.45 -23.80 -41.92
C PRO A 210 3.98 -23.83 -42.05
N LEU A 211 4.71 -24.13 -41.00
CA LEU A 211 6.16 -24.14 -40.78
C LEU A 211 6.82 -22.76 -40.52
N ILE A 212 6.43 -21.71 -41.23
CA ILE A 212 7.09 -20.40 -41.11
C ILE A 212 6.23 -19.35 -40.37
N GLY A 213 4.95 -19.59 -40.16
CA GLY A 213 4.02 -18.65 -39.51
C GLY A 213 4.46 -18.20 -38.13
N ARG A 214 5.20 -19.05 -37.37
CA ARG A 214 5.76 -18.71 -36.06
C ARG A 214 6.80 -17.57 -36.08
N LEU A 215 7.47 -17.33 -37.19
CA LEU A 215 8.43 -16.23 -37.37
C LEU A 215 7.72 -14.86 -37.50
N PHE A 216 6.42 -14.88 -37.80
CA PHE A 216 5.57 -13.70 -38.01
C PHE A 216 4.50 -13.52 -36.90
N GLU A 217 4.66 -14.23 -35.78
CA GLU A 217 3.82 -14.13 -34.60
C GLU A 217 4.69 -13.83 -33.38
N SER A 218 4.38 -12.74 -32.66
CA SER A 218 4.97 -12.42 -31.37
C SER A 218 3.92 -12.57 -30.29
N LYS A 219 4.19 -13.42 -29.31
CA LYS A 219 3.33 -13.61 -28.13
C LYS A 219 4.08 -13.14 -26.90
N ALA A 220 3.56 -12.13 -26.23
CA ALA A 220 4.02 -11.71 -24.91
C ALA A 220 2.91 -11.95 -23.90
N VAL A 221 3.20 -12.68 -22.83
CA VAL A 221 2.29 -12.91 -21.72
C VAL A 221 2.94 -12.28 -20.50
N GLU A 222 2.34 -11.19 -20.03
CA GLU A 222 2.73 -10.56 -18.77
C GLU A 222 1.70 -10.95 -17.71
N ASN A 223 2.18 -11.57 -16.64
CA ASN A 223 1.37 -11.96 -15.50
C ASN A 223 1.90 -11.24 -14.26
N THR A 224 1.17 -10.23 -13.82
CA THR A 224 1.49 -9.50 -12.59
C THR A 224 0.55 -9.92 -11.48
N ARG A 225 1.08 -10.57 -10.45
CA ARG A 225 0.34 -10.95 -9.24
C ARG A 225 0.75 -10.05 -8.09
N ARG A 226 -0.24 -9.49 -7.40
CA ARG A 226 -0.04 -8.68 -6.20
C ARG A 226 -0.90 -9.24 -5.07
N ASN A 227 -0.25 -9.69 -4.01
CA ASN A 227 -0.92 -10.21 -2.82
C ASN A 227 -0.64 -9.25 -1.66
N LEU A 228 -1.68 -8.78 -1.00
CA LEU A 228 -1.58 -8.02 0.23
C LEU A 228 -2.04 -8.92 1.38
N ILE A 229 -1.22 -9.08 2.40
CA ILE A 229 -1.58 -9.81 3.62
C ILE A 229 -1.30 -8.90 4.81
N ILE A 230 -2.22 -8.85 5.76
CA ILE A 230 -2.10 -8.00 6.93
C ILE A 230 -2.14 -8.87 8.17
N PHE A 231 -1.05 -8.82 8.94
CA PHE A 231 -0.88 -9.52 10.20
C PHE A 231 -0.98 -8.54 11.36
N VAL A 232 -1.51 -9.00 12.47
CA VAL A 232 -1.47 -8.27 13.74
C VAL A 232 -0.99 -9.17 14.86
N THR A 233 -0.05 -8.67 15.65
CA THR A 233 0.51 -9.33 16.83
C THR A 233 0.22 -8.46 18.05
N THR A 234 -0.21 -9.07 19.14
CA THR A 234 -0.49 -8.39 20.40
C THR A 234 0.32 -8.96 21.53
N ASN A 235 0.90 -8.10 22.35
CA ASN A 235 1.60 -8.49 23.58
C ASN A 235 1.11 -7.62 24.73
N ILE A 236 0.80 -8.27 25.87
CA ILE A 236 0.41 -7.58 27.09
C ILE A 236 1.63 -7.43 27.99
N TYR A 237 1.87 -6.20 28.41
CA TYR A 237 2.96 -5.87 29.33
C TYR A 237 2.42 -5.51 30.68
N ARG A 238 3.11 -5.96 31.73
CA ARG A 238 2.90 -5.52 33.09
C ARG A 238 3.39 -4.08 33.29
N ASN A 239 3.08 -3.44 34.42
CA ASN A 239 3.51 -2.07 34.67
C ASN A 239 5.03 -1.93 34.86
N ASP A 240 5.73 -3.01 35.16
CA ASP A 240 7.18 -3.10 35.24
C ASP A 240 7.89 -3.22 33.88
N GLY A 241 7.10 -3.37 32.81
CA GLY A 241 7.63 -3.51 31.45
C GLY A 241 7.88 -4.96 31.00
N GLU A 242 7.62 -5.94 31.86
CA GLU A 242 7.73 -7.35 31.50
C GLU A 242 6.47 -7.86 30.80
N LEU A 243 6.61 -8.90 29.99
CA LEU A 243 5.48 -9.59 29.37
C LEU A 243 4.60 -10.22 30.46
N LEU A 244 3.29 -10.02 30.37
CA LEU A 244 2.35 -10.59 31.33
C LEU A 244 2.30 -12.14 31.22
N ASN A 245 2.33 -12.64 30.01
CA ASN A 245 2.34 -14.05 29.67
C ASN A 245 3.56 -14.31 28.76
N PRO A 246 4.76 -14.54 29.35
CA PRO A 246 5.93 -14.86 28.53
C PRO A 246 5.70 -16.20 27.82
N PRO A 247 6.17 -16.35 26.56
CA PRO A 247 6.10 -17.64 25.88
C PRO A 247 6.84 -18.69 26.72
N GLU A 248 6.24 -19.85 26.92
CA GLU A 248 6.94 -20.98 27.54
C GLU A 248 8.14 -21.31 26.65
N VAL A 249 9.34 -21.04 27.18
CA VAL A 249 10.58 -21.46 26.54
C VAL A 249 10.66 -22.96 26.76
N THR A 250 10.14 -23.73 25.83
CA THR A 250 10.41 -25.19 25.79
C THR A 250 11.89 -25.30 25.44
N ASN A 251 12.71 -25.51 26.48
CA ASN A 251 14.14 -25.76 26.26
C ASN A 251 14.25 -26.98 25.34
N THR A 252 14.82 -26.77 24.18
CA THR A 252 15.09 -27.83 23.19
C THR A 252 15.92 -28.96 23.82
N ALA A 253 16.68 -28.65 24.88
CA ALA A 253 17.39 -29.63 25.70
C ALA A 253 16.47 -30.59 26.46
N ASP A 254 15.30 -30.14 26.93
CA ASP A 254 14.34 -30.99 27.66
C ASP A 254 13.59 -31.94 26.70
N ILE A 255 13.39 -31.51 25.42
CA ILE A 255 12.81 -32.37 24.39
C ILE A 255 13.80 -33.45 23.97
N LEU A 256 15.10 -33.15 23.86
CA LEU A 256 16.14 -34.08 23.48
C LEU A 256 16.49 -35.09 24.62
N THR A 257 16.26 -34.73 25.89
CA THR A 257 16.55 -35.59 27.06
C THR A 257 15.36 -36.37 27.55
N GLY A 258 14.15 -36.18 26.95
CA GLY A 258 12.93 -36.91 27.35
C GLY A 258 12.46 -36.62 28.78
N ARG A 259 12.94 -35.54 29.37
CA ARG A 259 12.61 -35.13 30.73
C ARG A 259 11.36 -34.24 30.71
N ALA A 260 10.21 -34.89 30.50
CA ALA A 260 8.92 -34.23 30.74
C ALA A 260 8.84 -33.98 32.27
N SER A 261 8.95 -32.70 32.65
CA SER A 261 8.69 -32.26 34.03
C SER A 261 7.21 -32.50 34.35
N GLY A 262 6.90 -33.59 35.03
CA GLY A 262 5.52 -33.90 35.39
C GLY A 262 5.27 -35.24 36.09
N LEU A 263 6.27 -35.88 36.67
CA LEU A 263 6.01 -36.98 37.62
C LEU A 263 6.80 -36.75 38.91
N ALA A 264 6.09 -36.24 39.92
CA ALA A 264 6.56 -36.31 41.29
C ALA A 264 6.85 -37.77 41.63
N PRO A 265 7.97 -38.13 42.30
CA PRO A 265 8.21 -39.50 42.70
C PRO A 265 7.14 -39.89 43.71
N ALA A 266 6.42 -40.98 43.43
CA ALA A 266 5.51 -41.62 44.39
C ALA A 266 6.31 -41.98 45.63
N ALA A 267 5.88 -41.50 46.79
CA ALA A 267 6.40 -41.90 48.08
C ALA A 267 6.12 -43.43 48.24
N GLY A 268 7.19 -44.19 48.36
CA GLY A 268 7.09 -45.60 48.66
C GLY A 268 6.54 -45.85 50.08
N PRO A 269 5.83 -46.94 50.30
CA PRO A 269 5.29 -47.31 51.62
C PRO A 269 6.41 -47.73 52.55
N GLN A 270 6.36 -47.24 53.81
CA GLN A 270 7.05 -47.82 54.94
C GLN A 270 6.23 -48.98 55.50
#